data_e67243acded8efeb5c7c86dc14a35b1b
#
_entry.id   e67243acded8efeb5c7c86dc14a35b1b
#
_cell.length_a   1.000
_cell.length_b   1.000
_cell.length_c   1.000
_cell.angle_alpha   90.00
_cell.angle_beta   90.00
_cell.angle_gamma   90.00
#
_symmetry.space_group_name_H-M   'P 1'
#
loop_
_entity.id
_entity.type
_entity.pdbx_description
1 polymer ?
#
loop_
_entity_poly.entity_id
_entity_poly.type
_entity_poly.pdbx_seq_one_letter_code
_entity_poly.pdbx_strand_id
1 'polypeptide(L)'
;MSRYDGDNTAYRKWLAQFKGGAMYIFAGYLIDLVVSMLGRPQKVTPFMKQTRGDGLVDNGLAVLEYERATATVRVSVEEVDGMKHRRLIVCGTGGTAELCPIEAPANLYYTQPLPVRLTLKNGNEEYSAGTHEVDCGVLGDRYTGQLEEFAKIVRGETANPYPYEHELLVHELLLDACGYAK
;
A
#
# COMPACT_ATOMS: atom_id res chain seq x y z
N MET A 1 -1.95 -2.84 -4.70
CA MET A 1 -2.99 -3.75 -4.19
C MET A 1 -3.54 -4.57 -5.34
N SER A 2 -3.38 -5.88 -5.31
CA SER A 2 -3.81 -6.80 -6.37
C SER A 2 -4.75 -7.84 -5.78
N ARG A 3 -5.90 -8.09 -6.40
CA ARG A 3 -6.89 -9.08 -6.00
C ARG A 3 -7.80 -9.44 -7.17
N TYR A 4 -8.60 -10.49 -7.02
CA TYR A 4 -9.61 -10.87 -7.99
C TYR A 4 -11.01 -10.84 -7.37
N ASP A 5 -11.84 -9.93 -7.85
CA ASP A 5 -13.25 -9.79 -7.47
C ASP A 5 -14.18 -9.86 -8.69
N GLY A 6 -13.68 -10.41 -9.80
CA GLY A 6 -14.36 -10.44 -11.08
C GLY A 6 -15.74 -11.08 -11.05
N ASP A 7 -15.92 -12.11 -10.24
CA ASP A 7 -17.16 -12.87 -10.16
C ASP A 7 -18.14 -12.35 -9.09
N ASN A 8 -17.70 -11.40 -8.25
CA ASN A 8 -18.54 -10.82 -7.21
C ASN A 8 -19.29 -9.59 -7.72
N THR A 9 -20.38 -9.83 -8.45
CA THR A 9 -21.20 -8.77 -9.06
C THR A 9 -21.74 -7.76 -8.04
N ALA A 10 -22.15 -8.19 -6.85
CA ALA A 10 -22.67 -7.30 -5.81
C ALA A 10 -21.59 -6.35 -5.29
N TYR A 11 -20.39 -6.88 -5.02
CA TYR A 11 -19.25 -6.11 -4.58
C TYR A 11 -18.76 -5.13 -5.64
N ARG A 12 -18.72 -5.55 -6.91
CA ARG A 12 -18.37 -4.68 -8.03
C ARG A 12 -19.35 -3.52 -8.18
N LYS A 13 -20.66 -3.76 -8.08
CA LYS A 13 -21.69 -2.70 -8.08
C LYS A 13 -21.52 -1.73 -6.91
N TRP A 14 -21.12 -2.22 -5.74
CA TRP A 14 -20.85 -1.36 -4.59
C TRP A 14 -19.60 -0.49 -4.84
N LEU A 15 -18.51 -1.06 -5.32
CA LEU A 15 -17.29 -0.32 -5.67
C LEU A 15 -17.52 0.74 -6.74
N ALA A 16 -18.38 0.46 -7.72
CA ALA A 16 -18.69 1.38 -8.82
C ALA A 16 -19.43 2.66 -8.39
N GLN A 17 -19.95 2.71 -7.15
CA GLN A 17 -20.58 3.92 -6.60
C GLN A 17 -19.56 5.01 -6.24
N PHE A 18 -18.30 4.64 -6.07
CA PHE A 18 -17.23 5.59 -5.75
C PHE A 18 -16.53 6.03 -7.03
N LYS A 19 -16.37 7.34 -7.22
CA LYS A 19 -15.46 7.85 -8.24
C LYS A 19 -14.04 7.36 -7.92
N GLY A 20 -13.38 6.74 -8.89
CA GLY A 20 -12.11 6.04 -8.65
C GLY A 20 -12.26 4.55 -8.32
N GLY A 21 -13.47 4.07 -8.00
CA GLY A 21 -13.77 2.65 -7.82
C GLY A 21 -12.81 1.94 -6.86
N ALA A 22 -12.13 0.91 -7.35
CA ALA A 22 -11.16 0.14 -6.56
C ALA A 22 -9.99 1.00 -6.03
N MET A 23 -9.55 2.02 -6.79
CA MET A 23 -8.49 2.93 -6.33
C MET A 23 -8.93 3.67 -5.06
N TYR A 24 -10.16 4.20 -5.02
CA TYR A 24 -10.67 4.92 -3.86
C TYR A 24 -10.69 4.05 -2.58
N ILE A 25 -11.06 2.78 -2.71
CA ILE A 25 -11.19 1.89 -1.56
C ILE A 25 -9.82 1.35 -1.07
N PHE A 26 -8.88 1.13 -1.98
CA PHE A 26 -7.65 0.39 -1.62
C PHE A 26 -6.36 1.21 -1.65
N ALA A 27 -6.32 2.34 -2.37
CA ALA A 27 -5.06 3.06 -2.53
C ALA A 27 -4.63 3.81 -1.26
N GLY A 28 -5.55 4.16 -0.36
CA GLY A 28 -5.23 4.84 0.90
C GLY A 28 -4.13 4.14 1.68
N TYR A 29 -4.21 2.82 1.83
CA TYR A 29 -3.17 2.02 2.51
C TYR A 29 -1.78 2.12 1.86
N LEU A 30 -1.73 2.24 0.53
CA LEU A 30 -0.48 2.31 -0.21
C LEU A 30 0.07 3.73 -0.22
N ILE A 31 -0.80 4.73 -0.32
CA ILE A 31 -0.43 6.15 -0.26
C ILE A 31 0.13 6.49 1.12
N ASP A 32 -0.49 5.98 2.19
CA ASP A 32 0.00 6.14 3.56
C ASP A 32 1.45 5.67 3.71
N LEU A 33 1.77 4.46 3.21
CA LEU A 33 3.14 3.94 3.20
C LEU A 33 4.11 4.85 2.42
N VAL A 34 3.69 5.36 1.26
CA VAL A 34 4.53 6.26 0.44
C VAL A 34 4.73 7.59 1.13
N VAL A 35 3.68 8.17 1.71
CA VAL A 35 3.73 9.45 2.44
C VAL A 35 4.60 9.34 3.68
N SER A 36 4.52 8.22 4.40
CA SER A 36 5.37 7.97 5.59
C SER A 36 6.86 7.93 5.24
N MET A 37 7.23 7.50 4.02
CA MET A 37 8.61 7.43 3.56
C MET A 37 9.10 8.71 2.87
N LEU A 38 8.25 9.36 2.07
CA LEU A 38 8.66 10.41 1.14
C LEU A 38 7.97 11.77 1.39
N GLY A 39 6.96 11.80 2.27
CA GLY A 39 6.18 13.01 2.53
C GLY A 39 5.26 13.40 1.36
N ARG A 40 5.00 14.70 1.22
CA ARG A 40 4.11 15.26 0.19
C ARG A 40 4.77 15.25 -1.19
N PRO A 41 4.16 14.66 -2.22
CA PRO A 41 4.61 14.76 -3.60
C PRO A 41 4.32 16.16 -4.17
N GLN A 42 5.04 16.52 -5.22
CA GLN A 42 4.80 17.75 -5.99
C GLN A 42 3.57 17.62 -6.90
N LYS A 43 3.29 16.38 -7.37
CA LYS A 43 2.18 16.10 -8.28
C LYS A 43 1.74 14.64 -8.16
N VAL A 44 0.43 14.42 -8.37
CA VAL A 44 -0.16 13.10 -8.53
C VAL A 44 -0.82 13.02 -9.90
N THR A 45 -0.49 11.99 -10.68
CA THR A 45 -1.07 11.75 -12.00
C THR A 45 -1.80 10.40 -12.00
N PRO A 46 -3.14 10.38 -12.08
CA PRO A 46 -3.93 9.16 -12.10
C PRO A 46 -4.08 8.58 -13.52
N PHE A 47 -4.07 7.25 -13.61
CA PHE A 47 -4.38 6.46 -14.81
C PHE A 47 -5.44 5.43 -14.41
N MET A 48 -6.68 5.66 -14.86
CA MET A 48 -7.84 4.90 -14.42
C MET A 48 -8.47 4.15 -15.59
N LYS A 49 -8.73 2.85 -15.43
CA LYS A 49 -9.34 2.00 -16.45
C LYS A 49 -10.53 1.24 -15.88
N GLN A 50 -11.53 1.09 -16.73
CA GLN A 50 -12.61 0.12 -16.59
C GLN A 50 -12.32 -1.01 -17.57
N THR A 51 -11.97 -2.19 -17.08
CA THR A 51 -11.64 -3.32 -17.96
C THR A 51 -12.88 -4.06 -18.41
N ARG A 52 -14.01 -3.88 -17.69
CA ARG A 52 -15.33 -4.37 -18.05
C ARG A 52 -16.28 -3.19 -18.25
N GLY A 53 -17.34 -3.40 -18.97
CA GLY A 53 -18.37 -2.38 -19.26
C GLY A 53 -19.40 -2.18 -18.13
N ASP A 54 -19.03 -2.40 -16.88
CA ASP A 54 -19.93 -2.37 -15.70
C ASP A 54 -19.84 -1.07 -14.88
N GLY A 55 -19.09 -0.09 -15.36
CA GLY A 55 -18.95 1.22 -14.72
C GLY A 55 -17.90 1.28 -13.60
N LEU A 56 -17.32 0.14 -13.20
CA LEU A 56 -16.30 0.12 -12.16
C LEU A 56 -14.93 0.47 -12.72
N VAL A 57 -14.23 1.42 -12.09
CA VAL A 57 -12.80 1.58 -12.24
C VAL A 57 -12.12 0.45 -11.46
N ASP A 58 -11.72 -0.60 -12.15
CA ASP A 58 -11.21 -1.84 -11.60
C ASP A 58 -9.69 -2.01 -11.74
N ASN A 59 -9.04 -1.12 -12.49
CA ASN A 59 -7.60 -1.08 -12.66
C ASN A 59 -7.12 0.38 -12.67
N GLY A 60 -6.40 0.76 -11.64
CA GLY A 60 -5.87 2.10 -11.45
C GLY A 60 -4.39 2.11 -11.15
N LEU A 61 -3.70 3.13 -11.67
CA LEU A 61 -2.33 3.47 -11.35
C LEU A 61 -2.27 4.96 -11.05
N ALA A 62 -1.61 5.34 -9.97
CA ALA A 62 -1.25 6.72 -9.71
C ALA A 62 0.29 6.84 -9.67
N VAL A 63 0.81 7.88 -10.32
CA VAL A 63 2.22 8.27 -10.26
C VAL A 63 2.33 9.49 -9.35
N LEU A 64 3.15 9.38 -8.30
CA LEU A 64 3.45 10.44 -7.34
C LEU A 64 4.86 10.96 -7.66
N GLU A 65 4.95 12.22 -8.06
CA GLU A 65 6.19 12.87 -8.48
C GLU A 65 6.78 13.67 -7.30
N TYR A 66 8.05 13.43 -7.00
CA TYR A 66 8.84 14.15 -6.01
C TYR A 66 10.04 14.81 -6.70
N GLU A 67 10.70 15.73 -6.05
CA GLU A 67 11.88 16.41 -6.62
C GLU A 67 12.98 15.42 -7.05
N ARG A 68 13.21 14.38 -6.25
CA ARG A 68 14.30 13.41 -6.46
C ARG A 68 13.85 11.96 -6.48
N ALA A 69 12.54 11.71 -6.52
CA ALA A 69 11.98 10.36 -6.52
C ALA A 69 10.67 10.32 -7.32
N THR A 70 10.28 9.12 -7.68
CA THR A 70 8.95 8.83 -8.23
C THR A 70 8.40 7.59 -7.53
N ALA A 71 7.17 7.66 -7.04
CA ALA A 71 6.48 6.51 -6.52
C ALA A 71 5.28 6.15 -7.40
N THR A 72 4.92 4.87 -7.43
CA THR A 72 3.73 4.39 -8.12
C THR A 72 2.85 3.60 -7.18
N VAL A 73 1.58 3.91 -7.18
CA VAL A 73 0.54 3.19 -6.43
C VAL A 73 -0.39 2.53 -7.44
N ARG A 74 -0.47 1.20 -7.40
CA ARG A 74 -1.31 0.43 -8.32
C ARG A 74 -2.34 -0.39 -7.56
N VAL A 75 -3.58 -0.33 -8.03
CA VAL A 75 -4.71 -1.12 -7.54
C VAL A 75 -5.39 -1.82 -8.71
N SER A 76 -5.63 -3.11 -8.57
CA SER A 76 -6.44 -3.88 -9.51
C SER A 76 -7.28 -4.91 -8.76
N VAL A 77 -8.51 -5.12 -9.20
CA VAL A 77 -9.44 -6.14 -8.69
C VAL A 77 -9.77 -7.20 -9.75
N GLU A 78 -8.98 -7.25 -10.83
CA GLU A 78 -9.12 -8.18 -11.95
C GLU A 78 -7.91 -9.11 -12.11
N GLU A 79 -7.08 -9.24 -11.09
CA GLU A 79 -5.87 -10.07 -11.15
C GLU A 79 -6.09 -11.41 -10.48
N VAL A 80 -6.20 -12.46 -11.29
CA VAL A 80 -6.28 -13.85 -10.82
C VAL A 80 -5.06 -14.14 -9.95
N ASP A 81 -5.29 -14.73 -8.77
CA ASP A 81 -4.27 -14.98 -7.74
C ASP A 81 -3.53 -13.70 -7.28
N GLY A 82 -4.16 -12.55 -7.44
CA GLY A 82 -3.55 -11.23 -7.25
C GLY A 82 -2.96 -11.01 -5.86
N MET A 83 -3.45 -11.70 -4.83
CA MET A 83 -2.90 -11.56 -3.48
C MET A 83 -1.43 -11.97 -3.40
N LYS A 84 -0.99 -12.95 -4.15
CA LYS A 84 0.41 -13.37 -4.21
C LYS A 84 1.32 -12.35 -4.91
N HIS A 85 0.73 -11.40 -5.63
CA HIS A 85 1.44 -10.35 -6.37
C HIS A 85 1.41 -8.99 -5.66
N ARG A 86 0.83 -8.91 -4.45
CA ARG A 86 0.91 -7.71 -3.63
C ARG A 86 2.34 -7.49 -3.19
N ARG A 87 2.90 -6.35 -3.54
CA ARG A 87 4.31 -6.08 -3.26
C ARG A 87 4.57 -4.63 -2.91
N LEU A 88 5.60 -4.43 -2.11
CA LEU A 88 6.26 -3.16 -1.90
C LEU A 88 7.71 -3.31 -2.36
N ILE A 89 8.14 -2.42 -3.24
CA ILE A 89 9.54 -2.35 -3.67
C ILE A 89 10.01 -0.92 -3.41
N VAL A 90 11.13 -0.79 -2.69
CA VAL A 90 11.80 0.48 -2.42
C VAL A 90 13.19 0.40 -3.02
N CYS A 91 13.44 1.22 -4.04
CA CYS A 91 14.73 1.30 -4.73
C CYS A 91 15.44 2.59 -4.36
N GLY A 92 16.67 2.48 -3.90
CA GLY A 92 17.54 3.60 -3.60
C GLY A 92 18.94 3.43 -4.19
N THR A 93 19.75 4.47 -4.11
CA THR A 93 21.12 4.44 -4.65
C THR A 93 22.05 3.49 -3.88
N GLY A 94 21.70 3.17 -2.64
CA GLY A 94 22.45 2.23 -1.77
C GLY A 94 21.95 0.80 -1.82
N GLY A 95 20.71 0.56 -2.27
CA GLY A 95 20.14 -0.78 -2.30
C GLY A 95 18.69 -0.81 -2.69
N THR A 96 18.12 -2.01 -2.64
CA THR A 96 16.70 -2.28 -2.93
C THR A 96 16.14 -3.18 -1.85
N ALA A 97 14.95 -2.82 -1.31
CA ALA A 97 14.17 -3.68 -0.46
C ALA A 97 12.88 -4.11 -1.18
N GLU A 98 12.56 -5.39 -1.13
CA GLU A 98 11.36 -5.95 -1.73
C GLU A 98 10.63 -6.84 -0.73
N LEU A 99 9.34 -6.61 -0.59
CA LEU A 99 8.41 -7.44 0.14
C LEU A 99 7.33 -7.96 -0.82
N CYS A 100 7.29 -9.26 -1.07
CA CYS A 100 6.32 -9.91 -1.94
C CYS A 100 6.11 -11.38 -1.54
N PRO A 101 4.89 -11.78 -1.18
CA PRO A 101 3.71 -10.94 -1.00
C PRO A 101 3.78 -10.09 0.27
N ILE A 102 3.05 -8.97 0.31
CA ILE A 102 2.95 -8.13 1.52
C ILE A 102 2.16 -8.84 2.63
N GLU A 103 1.24 -9.72 2.26
CA GLU A 103 0.44 -10.49 3.21
C GLU A 103 0.23 -11.92 2.69
N ALA A 104 0.10 -12.87 3.59
CA ALA A 104 -0.13 -14.26 3.23
C ALA A 104 -1.50 -14.40 2.52
N PRO A 105 -1.54 -15.06 1.35
CA PRO A 105 -2.78 -15.30 0.63
C PRO A 105 -3.78 -16.10 1.49
N ALA A 106 -5.05 -15.74 1.40
CA ALA A 106 -6.18 -16.42 2.00
C ALA A 106 -6.22 -16.51 3.54
N ASN A 107 -5.26 -15.96 4.27
CA ASN A 107 -5.24 -16.00 5.72
C ASN A 107 -5.30 -14.59 6.31
N LEU A 108 -6.18 -14.41 7.29
CA LEU A 108 -6.18 -13.27 8.20
C LEU A 108 -5.06 -13.38 9.25
N TYR A 109 -4.49 -14.57 9.40
CA TYR A 109 -3.46 -14.88 10.38
C TYR A 109 -2.18 -15.29 9.67
N TYR A 110 -1.09 -14.71 10.08
CA TYR A 110 0.23 -15.00 9.54
C TYR A 110 0.93 -15.96 10.48
N THR A 111 1.20 -17.17 10.00
CA THR A 111 1.91 -18.20 10.76
C THR A 111 3.37 -18.34 10.34
N GLN A 112 3.77 -17.60 9.32
CA GLN A 112 5.13 -17.64 8.77
C GLN A 112 5.67 -16.23 8.59
N PRO A 113 6.98 -16.00 8.78
CA PRO A 113 7.59 -14.71 8.48
C PRO A 113 7.41 -14.38 7.00
N LEU A 114 7.13 -13.10 6.73
CA LEU A 114 7.15 -12.58 5.37
C LEU A 114 8.58 -12.15 5.06
N PRO A 115 9.26 -12.75 4.08
CA PRO A 115 10.63 -12.42 3.78
C PRO A 115 10.72 -11.02 3.16
N VAL A 116 11.52 -10.16 3.74
CA VAL A 116 11.98 -8.93 3.09
C VAL A 116 13.31 -9.24 2.43
N ARG A 117 13.35 -9.14 1.11
CA ARG A 117 14.58 -9.27 0.34
C ARG A 117 15.28 -7.92 0.27
N LEU A 118 16.43 -7.82 0.93
CA LEU A 118 17.28 -6.64 0.95
C LEU A 118 18.53 -6.88 0.10
N THR A 119 18.75 -6.05 -0.92
CA THR A 119 19.98 -6.06 -1.71
C THR A 119 20.73 -4.77 -1.48
N LEU A 120 21.98 -4.85 -1.00
CA LEU A 120 22.83 -3.71 -0.72
C LEU A 120 23.98 -3.62 -1.72
N LYS A 121 24.24 -2.41 -2.23
CA LYS A 121 25.39 -2.10 -3.07
C LYS A 121 26.68 -2.20 -2.26
N ASN A 122 26.67 -1.64 -1.06
CA ASN A 122 27.74 -1.71 -0.07
C ASN A 122 27.14 -2.29 1.22
N GLY A 123 27.95 -2.94 2.03
CA GLY A 123 27.49 -3.39 3.35
C GLY A 123 27.20 -2.22 4.28
N ASN A 124 26.49 -2.51 5.35
CA ASN A 124 26.29 -1.66 6.51
C ASN A 124 26.73 -2.42 7.78
N GLU A 125 26.39 -1.91 8.96
CA GLU A 125 26.78 -2.53 10.25
C GLU A 125 26.16 -3.92 10.45
N GLU A 126 25.02 -4.21 9.82
CA GLU A 126 24.23 -5.42 10.05
C GLU A 126 24.36 -6.41 8.89
N TYR A 127 24.44 -5.93 7.64
CA TYR A 127 24.46 -6.77 6.43
C TYR A 127 25.66 -6.42 5.53
N SER A 128 26.34 -7.44 5.02
CA SER A 128 27.35 -7.26 3.98
C SER A 128 26.76 -6.78 2.65
N ALA A 129 27.59 -6.39 1.69
CA ALA A 129 27.14 -6.15 0.32
C ALA A 129 26.55 -7.44 -0.27
N GLY A 130 25.51 -7.33 -1.07
CA GLY A 130 24.80 -8.46 -1.69
C GLY A 130 23.33 -8.55 -1.29
N THR A 131 22.74 -9.71 -1.49
CA THR A 131 21.30 -9.95 -1.23
C THR A 131 21.13 -10.79 0.02
N HIS A 132 20.20 -10.35 0.88
CA HIS A 132 19.84 -10.96 2.16
C HIS A 132 18.34 -11.14 2.25
N GLU A 133 17.90 -12.20 2.95
CA GLU A 133 16.55 -12.31 3.47
C GLU A 133 16.55 -11.79 4.91
N VAL A 134 15.74 -10.75 5.14
CA VAL A 134 15.62 -10.11 6.46
C VAL A 134 14.42 -10.69 7.16
N ASP A 135 14.62 -11.27 8.33
CA ASP A 135 13.56 -11.76 9.19
C ASP A 135 12.92 -10.58 9.94
N CYS A 136 11.68 -10.25 9.58
CA CYS A 136 10.89 -9.23 10.24
C CYS A 136 9.93 -9.81 11.30
N GLY A 137 10.10 -11.08 11.66
CA GLY A 137 9.24 -11.78 12.60
C GLY A 137 7.90 -12.22 11.99
N VAL A 138 7.03 -12.71 12.87
CA VAL A 138 5.70 -13.22 12.50
C VAL A 138 4.64 -12.29 13.05
N LEU A 139 3.72 -11.84 12.19
CA LEU A 139 2.50 -11.17 12.62
C LEU A 139 1.52 -12.23 13.16
N GLY A 140 1.14 -12.12 14.44
CA GLY A 140 0.16 -13.04 15.04
C GLY A 140 -1.23 -12.89 14.43
N ASP A 141 -1.64 -11.65 14.19
CA ASP A 141 -2.88 -11.30 13.50
C ASP A 141 -2.81 -9.87 12.93
N ARG A 142 -3.86 -9.48 12.19
CA ARG A 142 -3.91 -8.17 11.52
C ARG A 142 -4.23 -7.00 12.45
N TYR A 143 -4.95 -7.20 13.54
CA TYR A 143 -5.62 -6.12 14.26
C TYR A 143 -5.21 -5.96 15.72
N THR A 144 -4.72 -7.00 16.38
CA THR A 144 -4.40 -6.95 17.83
C THR A 144 -3.42 -5.83 18.15
N GLY A 145 -2.31 -5.73 17.43
CA GLY A 145 -1.32 -4.67 17.65
C GLY A 145 -1.89 -3.26 17.49
N GLN A 146 -2.73 -3.05 16.47
CA GLN A 146 -3.40 -1.77 16.23
C GLN A 146 -4.39 -1.42 17.37
N LEU A 147 -5.15 -2.41 17.83
CA LEU A 147 -6.10 -2.21 18.93
C LEU A 147 -5.40 -1.94 20.26
N GLU A 148 -4.28 -2.61 20.54
CA GLU A 148 -3.46 -2.37 21.72
C GLU A 148 -2.85 -0.96 21.70
N GLU A 149 -2.28 -0.54 20.57
CA GLU A 149 -1.76 0.81 20.39
C GLU A 149 -2.86 1.87 20.57
N PHE A 150 -3.99 1.69 19.91
CA PHE A 150 -5.15 2.57 20.04
C PHE A 150 -5.62 2.68 21.50
N ALA A 151 -5.70 1.55 22.21
CA ALA A 151 -6.08 1.54 23.62
C ALA A 151 -5.08 2.33 24.49
N LYS A 152 -3.76 2.22 24.24
CA LYS A 152 -2.74 3.00 24.93
C LYS A 152 -2.87 4.50 24.68
N ILE A 153 -3.14 4.87 23.42
CA ILE A 153 -3.38 6.28 23.04
C ILE A 153 -4.59 6.84 23.76
N VAL A 154 -5.71 6.11 23.75
CA VAL A 154 -6.97 6.55 24.44
C VAL A 154 -6.76 6.72 25.94
N ARG A 155 -5.94 5.88 26.58
CA ARG A 155 -5.61 5.98 28.02
C ARG A 155 -4.55 7.05 28.33
N GLY A 156 -3.98 7.71 27.29
CA GLY A 156 -2.93 8.69 27.49
C GLY A 156 -1.57 8.10 27.85
N GLU A 157 -1.37 6.80 27.66
CA GLU A 157 -0.11 6.09 27.93
C GLU A 157 0.93 6.33 26.83
N THR A 158 0.46 6.65 25.62
CA THR A 158 1.30 6.91 24.43
C THR A 158 0.70 8.06 23.65
N ALA A 159 1.55 8.93 23.09
CA ALA A 159 1.10 9.96 22.15
C ALA A 159 0.58 9.33 20.86
N ASN A 160 -0.43 9.95 20.23
CA ASN A 160 -0.88 9.52 18.92
C ASN A 160 0.23 9.75 17.87
N PRO A 161 0.77 8.70 17.23
CA PRO A 161 1.82 8.85 16.21
C PRO A 161 1.28 9.31 14.85
N TYR A 162 -0.06 9.39 14.71
CA TYR A 162 -0.75 9.76 13.47
C TYR A 162 -1.34 11.18 13.59
N PRO A 163 -0.58 12.23 13.24
CA PRO A 163 -1.07 13.61 13.31
C PRO A 163 -2.13 13.85 12.24
N TYR A 164 -3.09 14.72 12.53
CA TYR A 164 -4.18 15.05 11.60
C TYR A 164 -3.69 15.58 10.25
N GLU A 165 -2.56 16.27 10.23
CA GLU A 165 -1.94 16.76 9.00
C GLU A 165 -1.50 15.61 8.08
N HIS A 166 -1.01 14.50 8.64
CA HIS A 166 -0.67 13.30 7.88
C HIS A 166 -1.93 12.65 7.30
N GLU A 167 -2.95 12.46 8.12
CA GLU A 167 -4.23 11.89 7.70
C GLU A 167 -4.90 12.71 6.59
N LEU A 168 -4.90 14.04 6.76
CA LEU A 168 -5.43 14.96 5.75
C LEU A 168 -4.64 14.84 4.44
N LEU A 169 -3.31 14.80 4.52
CA LEU A 169 -2.46 14.64 3.35
C LEU A 169 -2.73 13.34 2.62
N VAL A 170 -2.80 12.21 3.33
CA VAL A 170 -3.11 10.91 2.72
C VAL A 170 -4.47 10.96 2.01
N HIS A 171 -5.47 11.59 2.63
CA HIS A 171 -6.80 11.71 2.04
C HIS A 171 -6.82 12.62 0.80
N GLU A 172 -6.15 13.77 0.83
CA GLU A 172 -5.98 14.66 -0.34
C GLU A 172 -5.36 13.91 -1.53
N LEU A 173 -4.26 13.17 -1.26
CA LEU A 173 -3.56 12.43 -2.29
C LEU A 173 -4.38 11.24 -2.82
N LEU A 174 -5.20 10.62 -1.99
CA LEU A 174 -6.15 9.59 -2.40
C LEU A 174 -7.18 10.16 -3.39
N LEU A 175 -7.72 11.33 -3.11
CA LEU A 175 -8.65 12.00 -4.01
C LEU A 175 -7.98 12.38 -5.34
N ASP A 176 -6.76 12.92 -5.29
CA ASP A 176 -5.97 13.22 -6.49
C ASP A 176 -5.69 11.93 -7.30
N ALA A 177 -5.31 10.81 -6.64
CA ALA A 177 -5.09 9.51 -7.27
C ALA A 177 -6.37 8.90 -7.88
N CYS A 178 -7.55 9.31 -7.42
CA CYS A 178 -8.84 8.93 -7.97
C CYS A 178 -9.33 9.89 -9.07
N GLY A 179 -8.55 10.91 -9.43
CA GLY A 179 -8.92 11.88 -10.46
C GLY A 179 -10.05 12.83 -10.03
N TYR A 180 -10.19 13.10 -8.72
CA TYR A 180 -11.04 14.20 -8.27
C TYR A 180 -10.37 15.52 -8.65
N ALA A 181 -11.10 16.39 -9.34
CA ALA A 181 -10.63 17.74 -9.59
C ALA A 181 -10.57 18.54 -8.28
N LYS A 182 -9.51 19.34 -8.12
CA LYS A 182 -9.46 20.40 -7.10
C LYS A 182 -10.35 21.54 -7.50
#